data_aa84986504d287c705051c34458ee3c6
#
_entry.id   aa84986504d287c705051c34458ee3c6
#
_cell.length_a   1.000
_cell.length_b   1.000
_cell.length_c   1.000
_cell.angle_alpha   90.00
_cell.angle_beta   90.00
_cell.angle_gamma   90.00
#
_symmetry.space_group_name_H-M   'P 1'
#
loop_
_entity.id
_entity.type
_entity.pdbx_description
1 polymer ?
#
loop_
_entity_poly.entity_id
_entity_poly.type
_entity_poly.pdbx_seq_one_letter_code
_entity_poly.pdbx_strand_id
1 'polypeptide(L)'
;LLDVAGPAEVFYFANRYQQDRHFSLHFIAPEPSVISAVGLPLAAQPLPDTLPDGAILLLPGMSGDAPDWAHPANQALLVWLRSQGARCACLVTICAGALLAARAGLLDGHLCTTHHSHCAQLAELAPRARVADNRLFVHDGRLWSSAGVTSGIDLALSLLERLTSPQCAAQVA
;
A
#
# COMPACT_ATOMS: atom_id res chain seq x y z
N LEU A 1 6.92 0.13 -10.04
CA LEU A 1 6.80 1.55 -10.33
C LEU A 1 5.34 2.00 -10.37
N LEU A 2 4.48 1.34 -11.16
CA LEU A 2 3.08 1.76 -11.31
C LEU A 2 2.29 1.65 -10.00
N ASP A 3 2.59 0.66 -9.17
CA ASP A 3 1.99 0.50 -7.82
C ASP A 3 2.27 1.69 -6.89
N VAL A 4 3.27 2.51 -7.19
CA VAL A 4 3.59 3.75 -6.48
C VAL A 4 3.00 4.96 -7.21
N ALA A 5 3.35 5.12 -8.49
CA ALA A 5 3.00 6.30 -9.27
C ALA A 5 1.49 6.44 -9.48
N GLY A 6 0.80 5.35 -9.83
CA GLY A 6 -0.65 5.39 -10.09
C GLY A 6 -1.46 5.93 -8.90
N PRO A 7 -1.40 5.30 -7.73
CA PRO A 7 -2.10 5.81 -6.55
C PRO A 7 -1.62 7.20 -6.11
N ALA A 8 -0.32 7.49 -6.24
CA ALA A 8 0.22 8.81 -5.88
C ALA A 8 -0.42 9.90 -6.74
N GLU A 9 -0.55 9.69 -8.05
CA GLU A 9 -1.19 10.65 -8.95
C GLU A 9 -2.68 10.82 -8.64
N VAL A 10 -3.39 9.76 -8.29
CA VAL A 10 -4.80 9.85 -7.87
C VAL A 10 -4.95 10.85 -6.71
N PHE A 11 -4.17 10.71 -5.64
CA PHE A 11 -4.25 11.62 -4.50
C PHE A 11 -3.67 13.02 -4.80
N TYR A 12 -2.65 13.11 -5.64
CA TYR A 12 -2.09 14.40 -6.07
C TYR A 12 -3.12 15.22 -6.85
N PHE A 13 -3.77 14.63 -7.85
CA PHE A 13 -4.76 15.32 -8.65
C PHE A 13 -6.05 15.60 -7.91
N ALA A 14 -6.42 14.80 -6.90
CA ALA A 14 -7.56 15.07 -6.04
C ALA A 14 -7.51 16.45 -5.39
N ASN A 15 -6.32 16.95 -5.06
CA ASN A 15 -6.14 18.31 -4.50
C ASN A 15 -6.59 19.43 -5.44
N ARG A 16 -6.83 19.16 -6.72
CA ARG A 16 -7.33 20.14 -7.69
C ARG A 16 -8.86 20.19 -7.76
N TYR A 17 -9.52 19.09 -7.36
CA TYR A 17 -10.95 18.89 -7.58
C TYR A 17 -11.78 18.95 -6.29
N GLN A 18 -11.13 19.14 -5.14
CA GLN A 18 -11.78 19.34 -3.86
C GLN A 18 -10.91 20.19 -2.94
N GLN A 19 -11.50 20.79 -1.89
CA GLN A 19 -10.82 21.68 -0.96
C GLN A 19 -10.98 21.24 0.51
N ASP A 20 -11.76 20.20 0.77
CA ASP A 20 -12.07 19.73 2.12
C ASP A 20 -10.88 19.06 2.80
N ARG A 21 -9.99 18.48 1.99
CA ARG A 21 -8.78 17.76 2.44
C ARG A 21 -7.60 18.10 1.55
N HIS A 22 -6.41 18.14 2.13
CA HIS A 22 -5.18 18.23 1.35
C HIS A 22 -4.36 16.95 1.53
N PHE A 23 -4.09 16.25 0.44
CA PHE A 23 -3.25 15.07 0.42
C PHE A 23 -1.78 15.45 0.19
N SER A 24 -0.95 15.30 1.22
CA SER A 24 0.50 15.44 1.12
C SER A 24 1.13 14.07 0.89
N LEU A 25 1.95 13.95 -0.15
CA LEU A 25 2.58 12.69 -0.53
C LEU A 25 4.00 12.61 0.04
N HIS A 26 4.30 11.50 0.71
CA HIS A 26 5.62 11.22 1.27
C HIS A 26 6.06 9.83 0.81
N PHE A 27 7.18 9.77 0.10
CA PHE A 27 7.81 8.52 -0.30
C PHE A 27 8.89 8.18 0.72
N ILE A 28 8.69 7.11 1.48
CA ILE A 28 9.54 6.73 2.60
C ILE A 28 10.10 5.33 2.41
N ALA A 29 11.34 5.12 2.78
CA ALA A 29 11.99 3.81 2.76
C ALA A 29 13.12 3.75 3.80
N PRO A 30 13.61 2.54 4.16
CA PRO A 30 14.80 2.39 5.00
C PRO A 30 16.07 2.95 4.36
N GLU A 31 16.12 2.99 3.03
CA GLU A 31 17.23 3.50 2.24
C GLU A 31 16.82 4.72 1.43
N PRO A 32 17.74 5.66 1.15
CA PRO A 32 17.41 6.93 0.49
C PRO A 32 16.99 6.77 -0.98
N SER A 33 17.18 5.59 -1.56
CA SER A 33 16.78 5.27 -2.93
C SER A 33 16.38 3.81 -3.06
N VAL A 34 15.29 3.57 -3.77
CA VAL A 34 14.78 2.24 -4.11
C VAL A 34 14.76 2.08 -5.62
N ILE A 35 15.36 1.02 -6.14
CA ILE A 35 15.35 0.74 -7.58
C ILE A 35 14.05 0.03 -7.93
N SER A 36 13.29 0.60 -8.88
CA SER A 36 12.08 -0.03 -9.39
C SER A 36 12.40 -1.24 -10.29
N ALA A 37 11.41 -2.09 -10.52
CA ALA A 37 11.52 -3.25 -11.41
C ALA A 37 11.99 -2.93 -12.86
N VAL A 38 11.79 -1.69 -13.29
CA VAL A 38 12.23 -1.22 -14.62
C VAL A 38 13.55 -0.46 -14.56
N GLY A 39 14.27 -0.50 -13.46
CA GLY A 39 15.57 0.12 -13.27
C GLY A 39 15.55 1.62 -12.92
N LEU A 40 14.40 2.23 -12.73
CA LEU A 40 14.31 3.63 -12.33
C LEU A 40 14.55 3.78 -10.83
N PRO A 41 15.48 4.64 -10.39
CA PRO A 41 15.65 4.97 -8.99
C PRO A 41 14.52 5.87 -8.50
N LEU A 42 13.94 5.51 -7.36
CA LEU A 42 12.95 6.30 -6.64
C LEU A 42 13.59 6.85 -5.39
N ALA A 43 13.69 8.18 -5.29
CA ALA A 43 14.18 8.83 -4.09
C ALA A 43 13.17 8.65 -2.94
N ALA A 44 13.66 8.39 -1.74
CA ALA A 44 12.83 8.22 -0.57
C ALA A 44 13.38 8.99 0.63
N GLN A 45 12.48 9.40 1.49
CA GLN A 45 12.80 9.97 2.81
C GLN A 45 13.01 8.82 3.82
N PRO A 46 13.73 9.06 4.91
CA PRO A 46 13.82 8.09 6.00
C PRO A 46 12.44 7.73 6.56
N LEU A 47 12.33 6.54 7.14
CA LEU A 47 11.15 6.16 7.90
C LEU A 47 10.97 7.12 9.09
N PRO A 48 9.82 7.80 9.23
CA PRO A 48 9.60 8.71 10.36
C PRO A 48 9.40 7.91 11.66
N ASP A 49 9.74 8.49 12.80
CA ASP A 49 9.54 7.87 14.10
C ASP A 49 8.05 7.59 14.36
N THR A 50 7.18 8.49 13.89
CA THR A 50 5.72 8.35 14.00
C THR A 50 5.03 8.84 12.73
N LEU A 51 3.95 8.15 12.35
CA LEU A 51 3.05 8.64 11.29
C LEU A 51 2.15 9.74 11.85
N PRO A 52 1.83 10.77 11.05
CA PRO A 52 0.86 11.79 11.43
C PRO A 52 -0.55 11.19 11.60
N ASP A 53 -1.38 11.85 12.38
CA ASP A 53 -2.78 11.48 12.52
C ASP A 53 -3.48 11.53 11.15
N GLY A 54 -4.31 10.51 10.89
CA GLY A 54 -5.01 10.39 9.61
C GLY A 54 -4.16 9.85 8.46
N ALA A 55 -2.91 9.45 8.70
CA ALA A 55 -2.04 8.92 7.65
C ALA A 55 -2.63 7.70 6.93
N ILE A 56 -2.50 7.70 5.62
CA ILE A 56 -2.75 6.56 4.74
C ILE A 56 -1.39 5.95 4.42
N LEU A 57 -1.15 4.73 4.88
CA LEU A 57 0.10 4.01 4.60
C LEU A 57 -0.10 3.07 3.41
N LEU A 58 0.61 3.32 2.32
CA LEU A 58 0.54 2.52 1.12
C LEU A 58 1.81 1.66 0.98
N LEU A 59 1.62 0.36 0.84
CA LEU A 59 2.67 -0.64 0.62
C LEU A 59 2.57 -1.15 -0.83
N PRO A 60 3.48 -0.72 -1.72
CA PRO A 60 3.50 -1.15 -3.11
C PRO A 60 4.00 -2.58 -3.24
N GLY A 61 3.72 -3.18 -4.39
CA GLY A 61 4.25 -4.49 -4.75
C GLY A 61 5.76 -4.47 -4.95
N MET A 62 6.33 -5.62 -4.71
CA MET A 62 7.73 -5.95 -5.00
C MET A 62 7.74 -6.91 -6.20
N SER A 63 8.74 -6.80 -7.05
CA SER A 63 8.96 -7.71 -8.17
C SER A 63 10.41 -8.21 -8.16
N GLY A 64 10.64 -9.36 -8.78
CA GLY A 64 11.95 -10.01 -8.77
C GLY A 64 12.06 -11.11 -7.70
N ASP A 65 13.28 -11.42 -7.31
CA ASP A 65 13.56 -12.43 -6.29
C ASP A 65 12.97 -12.03 -4.93
N ALA A 66 12.68 -13.03 -4.11
CA ALA A 66 12.19 -12.77 -2.76
C ALA A 66 13.19 -11.88 -2.00
N PRO A 67 12.71 -10.84 -1.31
CA PRO A 67 13.61 -9.96 -0.55
C PRO A 67 14.43 -10.77 0.46
N ASP A 68 15.68 -10.43 0.62
CA ASP A 68 16.47 -10.94 1.74
C ASP A 68 15.94 -10.33 3.06
N TRP A 69 15.09 -11.10 3.72
CA TRP A 69 14.48 -10.68 4.98
C TRP A 69 15.46 -10.59 6.15
N ALA A 70 16.69 -11.12 6.01
CA ALA A 70 17.75 -10.96 7.00
C ALA A 70 18.51 -9.64 6.83
N HIS A 71 18.37 -8.98 5.68
CA HIS A 71 19.02 -7.69 5.44
C HIS A 71 18.54 -6.64 6.47
N PRO A 72 19.46 -5.87 7.10
CA PRO A 72 19.11 -4.92 8.16
C PRO A 72 18.02 -3.92 7.79
N ALA A 73 18.03 -3.39 6.56
CA ALA A 73 17.00 -2.46 6.08
C ALA A 73 15.59 -3.09 6.07
N ASN A 74 15.47 -4.35 5.63
CA ASN A 74 14.21 -5.06 5.62
C ASN A 74 13.72 -5.39 7.03
N GLN A 75 14.63 -5.72 7.95
CA GLN A 75 14.31 -5.90 9.37
C GLN A 75 13.83 -4.60 10.02
N ALA A 76 14.50 -3.48 9.76
CA ALA A 76 14.10 -2.16 10.25
C ALA A 76 12.70 -1.78 9.73
N LEU A 77 12.42 -2.03 8.44
CA LEU A 77 11.10 -1.80 7.85
C LEU A 77 10.01 -2.65 8.53
N LEU A 78 10.26 -3.93 8.78
CA LEU A 78 9.29 -4.80 9.45
C LEU A 78 9.00 -4.34 10.89
N VAL A 79 10.02 -3.94 11.64
CA VAL A 79 9.87 -3.40 13.00
C VAL A 79 9.03 -2.12 12.96
N TRP A 80 9.36 -1.21 12.03
CA TRP A 80 8.64 0.04 11.85
C TRP A 80 7.17 -0.20 11.44
N LEU A 81 6.91 -1.11 10.50
CA LEU A 81 5.56 -1.46 10.06
C LEU A 81 4.71 -2.03 11.19
N ARG A 82 5.26 -2.89 12.06
CA ARG A 82 4.53 -3.41 13.23
C ARG A 82 4.06 -2.31 14.16
N SER A 83 4.87 -1.27 14.36
CA SER A 83 4.52 -0.15 15.23
C SER A 83 3.61 0.87 14.56
N GLN A 84 3.95 1.32 13.35
CA GLN A 84 3.26 2.42 12.68
C GLN A 84 2.10 1.95 11.80
N GLY A 85 2.23 0.78 11.15
CA GLY A 85 1.16 0.21 10.33
C GLY A 85 -0.11 -0.14 11.12
N ALA A 86 0.03 -0.48 12.41
CA ALA A 86 -1.12 -0.68 13.28
C ALA A 86 -1.86 0.63 13.64
N ARG A 87 -1.21 1.79 13.49
CA ARG A 87 -1.71 3.11 13.91
C ARG A 87 -2.22 3.98 12.77
N CYS A 88 -1.87 3.70 11.51
CA CYS A 88 -2.33 4.48 10.36
C CYS A 88 -3.86 4.41 10.24
N ALA A 89 -4.47 5.47 9.72
CA ALA A 89 -5.92 5.53 9.52
C ALA A 89 -6.38 4.53 8.45
N CYS A 90 -5.61 4.38 7.37
CA CYS A 90 -5.82 3.38 6.34
C CYS A 90 -4.49 2.67 6.02
N LEU A 91 -4.52 1.35 5.95
CA LEU A 91 -3.45 0.53 5.41
C LEU A 91 -3.85 0.08 4.01
N VAL A 92 -3.07 0.47 3.02
CA VAL A 92 -3.29 0.14 1.60
C VAL A 92 -2.17 -0.80 1.15
N THR A 93 -2.52 -1.96 0.62
CA THR A 93 -1.53 -2.88 0.04
C THR A 93 -1.85 -3.12 -1.44
N ILE A 94 -0.85 -3.02 -2.29
CA ILE A 94 -1.00 -3.21 -3.72
C ILE A 94 -0.12 -4.39 -4.15
N CYS A 95 -0.68 -5.31 -4.92
CA CYS A 95 0.06 -6.45 -5.45
C CYS A 95 0.77 -7.24 -4.31
N ALA A 96 2.06 -7.55 -4.47
CA ALA A 96 2.88 -8.23 -3.46
C ALA A 96 3.13 -7.41 -2.17
N GLY A 97 2.69 -6.14 -2.11
CA GLY A 97 2.73 -5.36 -0.88
C GLY A 97 1.95 -5.98 0.29
N ALA A 98 0.94 -6.82 -0.02
CA ALA A 98 0.24 -7.60 0.97
C ALA A 98 1.14 -8.63 1.70
N LEU A 99 2.16 -9.17 1.03
CA LEU A 99 3.12 -10.09 1.66
C LEU A 99 3.97 -9.38 2.73
N LEU A 100 4.31 -8.10 2.47
CA LEU A 100 5.02 -7.28 3.46
C LEU A 100 4.14 -7.01 4.68
N ALA A 101 2.87 -6.63 4.44
CA ALA A 101 1.88 -6.45 5.52
C ALA A 101 1.65 -7.74 6.33
N ALA A 102 1.59 -8.90 5.66
CA ALA A 102 1.47 -10.21 6.30
C ALA A 102 2.65 -10.50 7.23
N ARG A 103 3.89 -10.29 6.76
CA ARG A 103 5.10 -10.46 7.58
C ARG A 103 5.16 -9.52 8.79
N ALA A 104 4.55 -8.36 8.67
CA ALA A 104 4.40 -7.44 9.79
C ALA A 104 3.23 -7.79 10.74
N GLY A 105 2.40 -8.81 10.41
CA GLY A 105 1.25 -9.23 11.23
C GLY A 105 0.06 -8.26 11.14
N LEU A 106 -0.03 -7.48 10.07
CA LEU A 106 -1.05 -6.42 9.91
C LEU A 106 -2.35 -6.90 9.23
N LEU A 107 -2.40 -8.15 8.78
CA LEU A 107 -3.55 -8.70 8.06
C LEU A 107 -4.43 -9.64 8.88
N ASP A 108 -4.04 -9.94 10.13
CA ASP A 108 -4.75 -10.89 10.99
C ASP A 108 -6.22 -10.50 11.21
N GLY A 109 -7.12 -11.43 10.93
CA GLY A 109 -8.57 -11.26 11.07
C GLY A 109 -9.24 -10.49 9.92
N HIS A 110 -8.45 -9.90 9.02
CA HIS A 110 -8.98 -9.12 7.91
C HIS A 110 -9.23 -9.94 6.64
N LEU A 111 -10.19 -9.46 5.84
CA LEU A 111 -10.34 -9.87 4.45
C LEU A 111 -9.32 -9.08 3.61
N CYS A 112 -8.53 -9.77 2.79
CA CYS A 112 -7.52 -9.14 1.94
C CYS A 112 -7.39 -9.87 0.61
N THR A 113 -6.73 -9.22 -0.35
CA THR A 113 -6.33 -9.83 -1.61
C THR A 113 -4.90 -9.41 -1.96
N THR A 114 -4.34 -10.04 -2.97
CA THR A 114 -3.01 -9.75 -3.52
C THR A 114 -2.99 -10.11 -5.01
N HIS A 115 -1.85 -9.99 -5.65
CA HIS A 115 -1.67 -10.53 -7.00
C HIS A 115 -2.00 -12.03 -7.03
N HIS A 116 -2.72 -12.50 -8.05
CA HIS A 116 -3.21 -13.88 -8.13
C HIS A 116 -2.13 -14.95 -7.90
N SER A 117 -0.90 -14.70 -8.39
CA SER A 117 0.23 -15.63 -8.19
C SER A 117 0.71 -15.73 -6.73
N HIS A 118 0.29 -14.84 -5.86
CA HIS A 118 0.72 -14.76 -4.46
C HIS A 118 -0.38 -15.12 -3.45
N CYS A 119 -1.61 -15.46 -3.89
CA CYS A 119 -2.70 -15.77 -2.98
C CYS A 119 -2.39 -16.95 -2.06
N ALA A 120 -1.82 -18.04 -2.59
CA ALA A 120 -1.41 -19.19 -1.79
C ALA A 120 -0.33 -18.82 -0.78
N GLN A 121 0.72 -18.11 -1.22
CA GLN A 121 1.79 -17.63 -0.35
C GLN A 121 1.28 -16.70 0.74
N LEU A 122 0.33 -15.81 0.41
CA LEU A 122 -0.28 -14.90 1.37
C LEU A 122 -1.05 -15.66 2.46
N ALA A 123 -1.82 -16.67 2.06
CA ALA A 123 -2.57 -17.51 3.00
C ALA A 123 -1.64 -18.30 3.96
N GLU A 124 -0.49 -18.74 3.48
CA GLU A 124 0.53 -19.39 4.32
C GLU A 124 1.17 -18.41 5.31
N LEU A 125 1.50 -17.19 4.85
CA LEU A 125 2.14 -16.15 5.68
C LEU A 125 1.20 -15.53 6.71
N ALA A 126 -0.08 -15.42 6.39
CA ALA A 126 -1.10 -14.83 7.25
C ALA A 126 -2.29 -15.80 7.45
N PRO A 127 -2.12 -16.91 8.19
CA PRO A 127 -3.13 -17.96 8.33
C PRO A 127 -4.40 -17.50 9.07
N ARG A 128 -4.35 -16.34 9.72
CA ARG A 128 -5.51 -15.71 10.36
C ARG A 128 -6.22 -14.69 9.48
N ALA A 129 -5.66 -14.35 8.30
CA ALA A 129 -6.32 -13.51 7.32
C ALA A 129 -7.26 -14.34 6.43
N ARG A 130 -8.26 -13.68 5.86
CA ARG A 130 -9.17 -14.27 4.87
C ARG A 130 -8.75 -13.79 3.49
N VAL A 131 -7.99 -14.61 2.77
CA VAL A 131 -7.49 -14.25 1.43
C VAL A 131 -8.60 -14.47 0.39
N ALA A 132 -9.04 -13.40 -0.26
CA ALA A 132 -9.99 -13.44 -1.37
C ALA A 132 -9.23 -13.54 -2.69
N ASP A 133 -9.45 -14.64 -3.40
CA ASP A 133 -8.94 -14.82 -4.76
C ASP A 133 -9.89 -14.17 -5.79
N ASN A 134 -9.36 -13.90 -7.00
CA ASN A 134 -10.11 -13.37 -8.13
C ASN A 134 -10.88 -12.06 -7.81
N ARG A 135 -10.24 -11.14 -7.09
CA ARG A 135 -10.74 -9.79 -6.79
C ARG A 135 -9.75 -8.75 -7.30
N LEU A 136 -10.26 -7.68 -7.92
CA LEU A 136 -9.42 -6.54 -8.28
C LEU A 136 -8.91 -5.84 -7.02
N PHE A 137 -9.80 -5.58 -6.09
CA PHE A 137 -9.47 -5.08 -4.76
C PHE A 137 -10.56 -5.49 -3.75
N VAL A 138 -10.21 -5.44 -2.48
CA VAL A 138 -11.12 -5.62 -1.35
C VAL A 138 -10.85 -4.56 -0.27
N HIS A 139 -11.88 -4.29 0.52
CA HIS A 139 -11.83 -3.37 1.64
C HIS A 139 -12.44 -4.03 2.87
N ASP A 140 -11.73 -3.98 3.99
CA ASP A 140 -12.18 -4.50 5.28
C ASP A 140 -11.71 -3.58 6.42
N GLY A 141 -12.64 -2.75 6.93
CA GLY A 141 -12.32 -1.76 7.95
C GLY A 141 -11.33 -0.70 7.45
N ARG A 142 -10.14 -0.66 8.05
CA ARG A 142 -9.06 0.23 7.64
C ARG A 142 -8.12 -0.37 6.59
N LEU A 143 -8.25 -1.67 6.31
CA LEU A 143 -7.42 -2.36 5.33
C LEU A 143 -8.04 -2.28 3.94
N TRP A 144 -7.24 -1.84 2.98
CA TRP A 144 -7.52 -1.83 1.56
C TRP A 144 -6.44 -2.62 0.83
N SER A 145 -6.82 -3.59 0.02
CA SER A 145 -5.84 -4.42 -0.68
C SER A 145 -6.26 -4.67 -2.13
N SER A 146 -5.33 -4.61 -3.06
CA SER A 146 -5.60 -4.86 -4.47
C SER A 146 -4.71 -5.96 -5.04
N ALA A 147 -5.18 -6.52 -6.14
CA ALA A 147 -4.41 -7.39 -7.02
C ALA A 147 -3.22 -6.63 -7.66
N GLY A 148 -2.83 -6.98 -8.88
CA GLY A 148 -1.62 -6.43 -9.50
C GLY A 148 -1.85 -5.15 -10.30
N VAL A 149 -0.78 -4.44 -10.47
CA VAL A 149 -0.47 -3.37 -11.41
C VAL A 149 -1.55 -2.27 -11.47
N THR A 150 -2.50 -2.34 -12.41
CA THR A 150 -3.51 -1.27 -12.61
C THR A 150 -4.60 -1.25 -11.54
N SER A 151 -4.92 -2.38 -10.91
CA SER A 151 -5.95 -2.43 -9.88
C SER A 151 -5.62 -1.59 -8.63
N GLY A 152 -4.36 -1.20 -8.46
CA GLY A 152 -3.95 -0.23 -7.44
C GLY A 152 -4.52 1.18 -7.69
N ILE A 153 -4.71 1.56 -8.96
CA ILE A 153 -5.35 2.82 -9.35
C ILE A 153 -6.85 2.76 -9.04
N ASP A 154 -7.52 1.67 -9.42
CA ASP A 154 -8.96 1.47 -9.12
C ASP A 154 -9.23 1.50 -7.61
N LEU A 155 -8.34 0.85 -6.83
CA LEU A 155 -8.41 0.89 -5.37
C LEU A 155 -8.23 2.32 -4.84
N ALA A 156 -7.24 3.06 -5.35
CA ALA A 156 -6.98 4.44 -4.93
C ALA A 156 -8.16 5.38 -5.27
N LEU A 157 -8.77 5.24 -6.43
CA LEU A 157 -9.98 5.97 -6.83
C LEU A 157 -11.16 5.64 -5.92
N SER A 158 -11.37 4.36 -5.59
CA SER A 158 -12.42 3.94 -4.66
C SER A 158 -12.17 4.47 -3.23
N LEU A 159 -10.93 4.48 -2.77
CA LEU A 159 -10.58 5.08 -1.48
C LEU A 159 -10.77 6.60 -1.51
N LEU A 160 -10.36 7.28 -2.60
CA LEU A 160 -10.58 8.70 -2.79
C LEU A 160 -12.07 9.07 -2.74
N GLU A 161 -12.91 8.32 -3.44
CA GLU A 161 -14.38 8.49 -3.40
C GLU A 161 -14.90 8.46 -1.97
N ARG A 162 -14.45 7.50 -1.17
CA ARG A 162 -14.86 7.37 0.23
C ARG A 162 -14.35 8.48 1.13
N LEU A 163 -13.16 9.02 0.85
CA LEU A 163 -12.54 10.08 1.64
C LEU A 163 -13.05 11.47 1.27
N THR A 164 -13.57 11.65 0.06
CA THR A 164 -13.99 12.93 -0.49
C THR A 164 -15.41 12.83 -1.06
N SER A 165 -15.56 12.58 -2.36
CA SER A 165 -16.85 12.42 -3.04
C SER A 165 -16.72 11.62 -4.34
N PRO A 166 -17.82 11.03 -4.84
CA PRO A 166 -17.88 10.40 -6.17
C PRO A 166 -17.49 11.35 -7.29
N GLN A 167 -17.86 12.63 -7.17
CA GLN A 167 -17.54 13.66 -8.17
C GLN A 167 -16.02 13.91 -8.24
N CYS A 168 -15.35 14.01 -7.09
CA CYS A 168 -13.90 14.18 -7.05
C CYS A 168 -13.20 12.96 -7.69
N ALA A 169 -13.59 11.75 -7.33
CA ALA A 169 -13.00 10.54 -7.90
C ALA A 169 -13.22 10.46 -9.43
N ALA A 170 -14.40 10.81 -9.93
CA ALA A 170 -14.71 10.82 -11.37
C ALA A 170 -13.94 11.91 -12.14
N GLN A 171 -13.56 13.01 -11.50
CA GLN A 171 -12.75 14.06 -12.13
C GLN A 171 -11.26 13.71 -12.16
N VAL A 172 -10.82 12.80 -11.30
CA VAL A 172 -9.43 12.31 -11.26
C VAL A 172 -9.23 11.14 -12.22
N ALA A 173 -10.24 10.28 -12.40
CA ALA A 173 -10.20 9.12 -13.31
C ALA A 173 -10.15 9.55 -14.78
#